data_d69c213879ff37f16b36650f4246e9ce
#
_entry.id   d69c213879ff37f16b36650f4246e9ce
#
_cell.length_a   1.000
_cell.length_b   1.000
_cell.length_c   1.000
_cell.angle_alpha   90.00
_cell.angle_beta   90.00
_cell.angle_gamma   90.00
#
_symmetry.space_group_name_H-M   'P 1'
#
loop_
_entity.id
_entity.type
_entity.pdbx_description
1 polymer ?
#
loop_
_entity_poly.entity_id
_entity_poly.type
_entity_poly.pdbx_seq_one_letter_code
_entity_poly.pdbx_strand_id
1 'polypeptide(L)'
;VLTAGGLLLVRYTFTALTAADTALHEFALLTGAAALGALVGAILTPAASRRWDAVRWSSFALAQAGTLGIALIIVGAMTPAFPALLAGAASLGFAGQSVKVCSDTLVQRYIPDDHLGRVFALFDMIVNVCLVAGIAVLAVVSPTSGQTPITYVAVGLMLVSTALWYRRHQPNRVRS
;
A
#
# COMPACT_ATOMS: atom_id res chain seq x y z
N VAL A 1 -1.05 -7.99 1.53
CA VAL A 1 0.43 -7.96 1.63
C VAL A 1 0.85 -7.53 3.03
N LEU A 2 0.38 -6.39 3.54
CA LEU A 2 0.70 -5.88 4.88
C LEU A 2 0.23 -6.81 6.00
N THR A 3 -0.94 -7.43 5.86
CA THR A 3 -1.52 -8.26 6.92
C THR A 3 -0.79 -9.60 7.07
N ALA A 4 -0.56 -10.33 5.99
CA ALA A 4 0.12 -11.62 6.07
C ALA A 4 1.63 -11.46 6.32
N GLY A 5 2.30 -10.57 5.59
CA GLY A 5 3.73 -10.28 5.79
C GLY A 5 4.00 -9.66 7.15
N GLY A 6 3.15 -8.74 7.62
CA GLY A 6 3.25 -8.13 8.93
C GLY A 6 3.08 -9.14 10.07
N LEU A 7 2.11 -10.05 9.96
CA LEU A 7 1.89 -11.10 10.95
C LEU A 7 3.08 -12.07 11.05
N LEU A 8 3.65 -12.45 9.90
CA LEU A 8 4.84 -13.30 9.87
C LEU A 8 6.07 -12.59 10.44
N LEU A 9 6.29 -11.32 10.08
CA LEU A 9 7.39 -10.51 10.61
C LEU A 9 7.28 -10.33 12.11
N VAL A 10 6.11 -9.96 12.63
CA VAL A 10 5.90 -9.78 14.06
C VAL A 10 6.14 -11.10 14.80
N ARG A 11 5.60 -12.20 14.30
CA ARG A 11 5.73 -13.52 14.94
C ARG A 11 7.17 -14.03 14.98
N TYR A 12 7.96 -13.82 13.92
CA TYR A 12 9.29 -14.44 13.81
C TYR A 12 10.46 -13.51 14.12
N THR A 13 10.26 -12.18 14.08
CA THR A 13 11.35 -11.23 14.31
C THR A 13 11.30 -10.60 15.70
N PHE A 14 10.11 -10.34 16.23
CA PHE A 14 9.94 -9.58 17.47
C PHE A 14 9.41 -10.40 18.64
N THR A 15 8.76 -11.52 18.41
CA THR A 15 8.27 -12.39 19.50
C THR A 15 9.08 -13.67 19.59
N ALA A 16 9.84 -13.81 20.67
CA ALA A 16 10.24 -15.13 21.15
C ALA A 16 8.95 -15.91 21.42
N LEU A 17 8.88 -17.16 21.00
CA LEU A 17 7.72 -18.08 20.89
C LEU A 17 6.79 -18.24 22.13
N THR A 18 6.86 -17.35 23.14
CA THR A 18 6.23 -17.50 24.45
C THR A 18 5.08 -16.54 24.76
N ALA A 19 4.78 -15.54 23.90
CA ALA A 19 3.74 -14.55 24.23
C ALA A 19 2.84 -14.23 23.03
N ALA A 20 1.78 -15.01 22.84
CA ALA A 20 0.73 -14.73 21.84
C ALA A 20 0.12 -13.32 22.02
N ASP A 21 -0.01 -12.84 23.25
CA ASP A 21 -0.54 -11.52 23.57
C ASP A 21 0.37 -10.38 23.05
N THR A 22 1.69 -10.53 23.13
CA THR A 22 2.65 -9.55 22.63
C THR A 22 2.61 -9.47 21.10
N ALA A 23 2.53 -10.63 20.42
CA ALA A 23 2.41 -10.69 18.97
C ALA A 23 1.12 -10.04 18.46
N LEU A 24 0.00 -10.24 19.15
CA LEU A 24 -1.27 -9.60 18.83
C LEU A 24 -1.19 -8.08 19.03
N HIS A 25 -0.55 -7.63 20.11
CA HIS A 25 -0.38 -6.19 20.37
C HIS A 25 0.47 -5.51 19.29
N GLU A 26 1.62 -6.09 18.95
CA GLU A 26 2.49 -5.55 17.89
C GLU A 26 1.82 -5.57 16.53
N PHE A 27 1.06 -6.61 16.20
CA PHE A 27 0.26 -6.68 14.99
C PHE A 27 -0.84 -5.62 14.96
N ALA A 28 -1.51 -5.39 16.10
CA ALA A 28 -2.51 -4.33 16.22
C ALA A 28 -1.91 -2.94 16.01
N LEU A 29 -0.72 -2.68 16.57
CA LEU A 29 0.02 -1.43 16.37
C LEU A 29 0.41 -1.23 14.89
N LEU A 30 0.90 -2.27 14.23
CA LEU A 30 1.27 -2.23 12.81
C LEU A 30 0.05 -1.94 11.92
N THR A 31 -1.07 -2.60 12.21
CA THR A 31 -2.34 -2.38 11.49
C THR A 31 -2.89 -0.98 11.78
N GLY A 32 -2.81 -0.54 13.03
CA GLY A 32 -3.20 0.81 13.44
C GLY A 32 -2.37 1.89 12.76
N ALA A 33 -1.05 1.70 12.64
CA ALA A 33 -0.18 2.62 11.92
C ALA A 33 -0.53 2.71 10.44
N ALA A 34 -0.82 1.56 9.79
CA ALA A 34 -1.28 1.54 8.41
C ALA A 34 -2.65 2.25 8.24
N ALA A 35 -3.57 2.06 9.19
CA ALA A 35 -4.86 2.74 9.19
C ALA A 35 -4.74 4.25 9.38
N LEU A 36 -3.84 4.71 10.26
CA LEU A 36 -3.53 6.14 10.42
C LEU A 36 -2.93 6.73 9.14
N GLY A 37 -2.01 6.02 8.50
CA GLY A 37 -1.49 6.42 7.19
C GLY A 37 -2.59 6.54 6.14
N ALA A 38 -3.50 5.57 6.08
CA ALA A 38 -4.65 5.60 5.18
C ALA A 38 -5.58 6.78 5.47
N LEU A 39 -5.86 7.08 6.74
CA LEU A 39 -6.66 8.24 7.15
C LEU A 39 -6.03 9.55 6.67
N VAL A 40 -4.72 9.72 6.87
CA VAL A 40 -3.98 10.88 6.37
C VAL A 40 -4.07 10.97 4.84
N GLY A 41 -3.91 9.85 4.13
CA GLY A 41 -4.09 9.76 2.69
C GLY A 41 -5.48 10.19 2.24
N ALA A 42 -6.53 9.73 2.92
CA ALA A 42 -7.92 10.09 2.62
C ALA A 42 -8.18 11.60 2.77
N ILE A 43 -7.62 12.22 3.81
CA ILE A 43 -7.81 13.66 4.10
C ILE A 43 -7.00 14.53 3.13
N LEU A 44 -5.74 14.18 2.85
CA LEU A 44 -4.84 15.02 2.06
C LEU A 44 -5.06 14.90 0.55
N THR A 45 -5.45 13.72 0.06
CA THR A 45 -5.56 13.44 -1.38
C THR A 45 -6.54 14.35 -2.10
N PRO A 46 -7.75 14.68 -1.61
CA PRO A 46 -8.66 15.58 -2.32
C PRO A 46 -8.09 17.00 -2.50
N ALA A 47 -7.34 17.49 -1.51
CA ALA A 47 -6.69 18.80 -1.60
C ALA A 47 -5.47 18.78 -2.52
N ALA A 48 -4.66 17.73 -2.44
CA ALA A 48 -3.46 17.56 -3.24
C ALA A 48 -3.77 17.30 -4.73
N SER A 49 -4.78 16.48 -5.02
CA SER A 49 -5.19 16.17 -6.40
C SER A 49 -5.79 17.36 -7.14
N ARG A 50 -6.32 18.36 -6.42
CA ARG A 50 -6.75 19.64 -7.02
C ARG A 50 -5.57 20.50 -7.47
N ARG A 51 -4.43 20.42 -6.77
CA ARG A 51 -3.23 21.24 -7.07
C ARG A 51 -2.29 20.55 -8.07
N TRP A 52 -2.14 19.23 -8.00
CA TRP A 52 -1.08 18.50 -8.70
C TRP A 52 -1.56 17.48 -9.71
N ASP A 53 -2.85 17.43 -10.00
CA ASP A 53 -3.49 16.41 -10.80
C ASP A 53 -3.48 15.00 -10.14
N ALA A 54 -4.60 14.27 -10.28
CA ALA A 54 -4.81 12.98 -9.62
C ALA A 54 -3.74 11.94 -9.98
N VAL A 55 -3.29 11.93 -11.25
CA VAL A 55 -2.30 10.96 -11.74
C VAL A 55 -0.90 11.27 -11.20
N ARG A 56 -0.51 12.53 -11.12
CA ARG A 56 0.77 12.94 -10.54
C ARG A 56 0.82 12.63 -9.06
N TRP A 57 -0.28 12.90 -8.34
CA TRP A 57 -0.38 12.62 -6.92
C TRP A 57 -0.33 11.11 -6.63
N SER A 58 -1.10 10.28 -7.36
CA SER A 58 -1.06 8.83 -7.21
C SER A 58 0.31 8.24 -7.54
N SER A 59 0.99 8.75 -8.59
CA SER A 59 2.35 8.33 -8.93
C SER A 59 3.36 8.70 -7.83
N PHE A 60 3.23 9.88 -7.22
CA PHE A 60 4.05 10.29 -6.08
C PHE A 60 3.83 9.37 -4.88
N ALA A 61 2.56 9.11 -4.53
CA ALA A 61 2.21 8.24 -3.41
C ALA A 61 2.75 6.80 -3.60
N LEU A 62 2.65 6.23 -4.80
CA LEU A 62 3.21 4.92 -5.14
C LEU A 62 4.74 4.91 -5.08
N ALA A 63 5.40 5.92 -5.65
CA ALA A 63 6.85 6.01 -5.63
C ALA A 63 7.40 6.15 -4.20
N GLN A 64 6.77 6.99 -3.38
CA GLN A 64 7.12 7.18 -1.97
C GLN A 64 6.95 5.87 -1.18
N ALA A 65 5.86 5.13 -1.38
CA ALA A 65 5.64 3.84 -0.72
C ALA A 65 6.65 2.78 -1.18
N GLY A 66 6.93 2.71 -2.48
CA GLY A 66 7.87 1.75 -3.06
C GLY A 66 9.34 2.02 -2.70
N THR A 67 9.70 3.26 -2.38
CA THR A 67 11.07 3.62 -1.97
C THR A 67 11.17 3.73 -0.46
N LEU A 68 10.67 4.82 0.12
CA LEU A 68 10.79 5.11 1.55
C LEU A 68 10.01 4.08 2.41
N GLY A 69 8.78 3.75 2.03
CA GLY A 69 7.95 2.81 2.79
C GLY A 69 8.59 1.43 2.87
N ILE A 70 9.03 0.89 1.75
CA ILE A 70 9.68 -0.43 1.71
C ILE A 70 11.06 -0.39 2.38
N ALA A 71 11.85 0.67 2.20
CA ALA A 71 13.14 0.82 2.89
C ALA A 71 12.97 0.80 4.41
N LEU A 72 11.97 1.50 4.94
CA LEU A 72 11.67 1.51 6.39
C LEU A 72 11.23 0.13 6.89
N ILE A 73 10.46 -0.63 6.10
CA ILE A 73 10.09 -2.00 6.46
C ILE A 73 11.32 -2.91 6.49
N ILE A 74 12.21 -2.81 5.50
CA ILE A 74 13.44 -3.61 5.46
C ILE A 74 14.33 -3.26 6.65
N VAL A 75 14.54 -1.98 6.93
CA VAL A 75 15.33 -1.54 8.08
C VAL A 75 14.71 -2.06 9.37
N GLY A 76 13.41 -1.89 9.58
CA GLY A 76 12.73 -2.38 10.77
C GLY A 76 12.77 -3.89 10.93
N ALA A 77 12.75 -4.65 9.83
CA ALA A 77 12.85 -6.10 9.85
C ALA A 77 14.28 -6.59 10.15
N MET A 78 15.30 -5.86 9.69
CA MET A 78 16.72 -6.27 9.84
C MET A 78 17.36 -5.76 11.13
N THR A 79 16.89 -4.62 11.69
CA THR A 79 17.53 -3.96 12.84
C THR A 79 16.67 -3.97 14.12
N PRO A 80 15.73 -4.88 14.31
CA PRO A 80 14.55 -4.88 15.18
C PRO A 80 14.05 -3.46 15.63
N ALA A 81 14.09 -2.52 14.72
CA ALA A 81 13.59 -1.16 14.93
C ALA A 81 12.08 -1.10 14.67
N PHE A 82 11.27 -1.49 15.65
CA PHE A 82 9.81 -1.50 15.55
C PHE A 82 9.20 -0.15 15.08
N PRO A 83 9.70 1.03 15.50
CA PRO A 83 9.21 2.31 14.98
C PRO A 83 9.39 2.48 13.46
N ALA A 84 10.45 1.91 12.87
CA ALA A 84 10.65 1.94 11.43
C ALA A 84 9.59 1.09 10.69
N LEU A 85 9.21 -0.06 11.25
CA LEU A 85 8.09 -0.86 10.72
C LEU A 85 6.77 -0.10 10.75
N LEU A 86 6.48 0.58 11.85
CA LEU A 86 5.26 1.40 11.98
C LEU A 86 5.23 2.52 10.93
N ALA A 87 6.34 3.23 10.75
CA ALA A 87 6.47 4.28 9.75
C ALA A 87 6.33 3.73 8.31
N GLY A 88 6.92 2.58 8.02
CA GLY A 88 6.76 1.89 6.75
C GLY A 88 5.32 1.46 6.48
N ALA A 89 4.65 0.89 7.49
CA ALA A 89 3.24 0.50 7.40
C ALA A 89 2.33 1.72 7.17
N ALA A 90 2.54 2.81 7.89
CA ALA A 90 1.81 4.06 7.69
C ALA A 90 2.02 4.64 6.27
N SER A 91 3.25 4.58 5.77
CA SER A 91 3.60 5.00 4.41
C SER A 91 2.84 4.20 3.34
N LEU A 92 2.75 2.87 3.49
CA LEU A 92 1.99 2.02 2.57
C LEU A 92 0.48 2.25 2.68
N GLY A 93 -0.03 2.44 3.89
CA GLY A 93 -1.43 2.79 4.13
C GLY A 93 -1.81 4.12 3.45
N PHE A 94 -0.97 5.15 3.62
CA PHE A 94 -1.13 6.43 2.95
C PHE A 94 -1.20 6.30 1.42
N ALA A 95 -0.27 5.56 0.83
CA ALA A 95 -0.22 5.39 -0.62
C ALA A 95 -1.43 4.60 -1.15
N GLY A 96 -1.80 3.52 -0.49
CA GLY A 96 -2.96 2.71 -0.87
C GLY A 96 -4.24 3.52 -0.90
N GLN A 97 -4.48 4.30 0.15
CA GLN A 97 -5.67 5.15 0.23
C GLN A 97 -5.61 6.31 -0.77
N SER A 98 -4.45 6.94 -0.95
CA SER A 98 -4.28 8.01 -1.94
C SER A 98 -4.59 7.55 -3.36
N VAL A 99 -4.11 6.37 -3.74
CA VAL A 99 -4.40 5.76 -5.05
C VAL A 99 -5.88 5.45 -5.19
N LYS A 100 -6.51 4.86 -4.15
CA LYS A 100 -7.94 4.56 -4.16
C LYS A 100 -8.77 5.82 -4.38
N VAL A 101 -8.56 6.87 -3.59
CA VAL A 101 -9.30 8.14 -3.71
C VAL A 101 -9.11 8.78 -5.10
N CYS A 102 -7.88 8.75 -5.65
CA CYS A 102 -7.64 9.24 -7.01
C CYS A 102 -8.40 8.41 -8.06
N SER A 103 -8.38 7.09 -7.95
CA SER A 103 -9.09 6.19 -8.86
C SER A 103 -10.59 6.39 -8.81
N ASP A 104 -11.17 6.48 -7.61
CA ASP A 104 -12.60 6.74 -7.42
C ASP A 104 -13.01 8.09 -8.04
N THR A 105 -12.19 9.12 -7.86
CA THR A 105 -12.42 10.46 -8.46
C THR A 105 -12.36 10.42 -9.99
N LEU A 106 -11.43 9.65 -10.57
CA LEU A 106 -11.32 9.50 -12.01
C LEU A 106 -12.53 8.75 -12.59
N VAL A 107 -12.96 7.67 -11.92
CA VAL A 107 -14.14 6.90 -12.32
C VAL A 107 -15.38 7.80 -12.33
N GLN A 108 -15.60 8.57 -11.25
CA GLN A 108 -16.73 9.49 -11.15
C GLN A 108 -16.70 10.61 -12.21
N ARG A 109 -15.52 11.02 -12.64
CA ARG A 109 -15.36 12.11 -13.61
C ARG A 109 -15.59 11.68 -15.06
N TYR A 110 -15.27 10.44 -15.40
CA TYR A 110 -15.27 9.97 -16.79
C TYR A 110 -16.42 9.03 -17.14
N ILE A 111 -17.17 8.55 -16.16
CA ILE A 111 -18.25 7.58 -16.38
C ILE A 111 -19.60 8.25 -16.16
N PRO A 112 -20.55 8.14 -17.15
CA PRO A 112 -21.91 8.63 -16.97
C PRO A 112 -22.63 7.95 -15.80
N ASP A 113 -23.53 8.69 -15.14
CA ASP A 113 -24.24 8.25 -13.92
C ASP A 113 -24.99 6.93 -14.09
N ASP A 114 -25.55 6.67 -15.28
CA ASP A 114 -26.29 5.43 -15.59
C ASP A 114 -25.45 4.15 -15.49
N HIS A 115 -24.12 4.25 -15.61
CA HIS A 115 -23.19 3.13 -15.61
C HIS A 115 -22.30 3.11 -14.37
N LEU A 116 -22.34 4.15 -13.54
CA LEU A 116 -21.42 4.36 -12.42
C LEU A 116 -21.45 3.19 -11.44
N GLY A 117 -22.63 2.71 -11.05
CA GLY A 117 -22.79 1.61 -10.12
C GLY A 117 -22.17 0.28 -10.60
N ARG A 118 -22.34 -0.03 -11.89
CA ARG A 118 -21.72 -1.25 -12.49
C ARG A 118 -20.20 -1.17 -12.51
N VAL A 119 -19.67 -0.01 -12.87
CA VAL A 119 -18.22 0.19 -12.98
C VAL A 119 -17.58 0.14 -11.60
N PHE A 120 -18.18 0.76 -10.58
CA PHE A 120 -17.70 0.66 -9.20
C PHE A 120 -17.73 -0.78 -8.68
N ALA A 121 -18.82 -1.52 -8.91
CA ALA A 121 -18.92 -2.91 -8.48
C ALA A 121 -17.86 -3.79 -9.15
N LEU A 122 -17.63 -3.61 -10.45
CA LEU A 122 -16.59 -4.34 -11.19
C LEU A 122 -15.18 -3.96 -10.69
N PHE A 123 -14.93 -2.67 -10.48
CA PHE A 123 -13.65 -2.17 -9.98
C PHE A 123 -13.33 -2.73 -8.60
N ASP A 124 -14.27 -2.66 -7.66
CA ASP A 124 -14.10 -3.21 -6.31
C ASP A 124 -13.91 -4.73 -6.34
N MET A 125 -14.61 -5.44 -7.21
CA MET A 125 -14.42 -6.89 -7.39
C MET A 125 -12.99 -7.20 -7.87
N ILE A 126 -12.50 -6.50 -8.89
CA ILE A 126 -11.13 -6.68 -9.42
C ILE A 126 -10.09 -6.37 -8.34
N VAL A 127 -10.24 -5.27 -7.62
CA VAL A 127 -9.33 -4.88 -6.53
C VAL A 127 -9.29 -5.96 -5.46
N ASN A 128 -10.45 -6.49 -5.03
CA ASN A 128 -10.52 -7.54 -4.02
C ASN A 128 -9.91 -8.87 -4.50
N VAL A 129 -10.17 -9.26 -5.75
CA VAL A 129 -9.56 -10.46 -6.35
C VAL A 129 -8.03 -10.31 -6.41
N CYS A 130 -7.53 -9.16 -6.87
CA CYS A 130 -6.08 -8.89 -6.90
C CYS A 130 -5.46 -8.88 -5.50
N LEU A 131 -6.17 -8.37 -4.50
CA LEU A 131 -5.72 -8.35 -3.10
C LEU A 131 -5.60 -9.78 -2.56
N VAL A 132 -6.63 -10.61 -2.74
CA VAL A 132 -6.62 -12.02 -2.30
C VAL A 132 -5.55 -12.80 -3.04
N ALA A 133 -5.43 -12.65 -4.36
CA ALA A 133 -4.38 -13.27 -5.15
C ALA A 133 -2.97 -12.86 -4.69
N GLY A 134 -2.76 -11.55 -4.43
CA GLY A 134 -1.49 -11.04 -3.91
C GLY A 134 -1.13 -11.61 -2.54
N ILE A 135 -2.10 -11.75 -1.64
CA ILE A 135 -1.89 -12.40 -0.33
C ILE A 135 -1.54 -13.89 -0.51
N ALA A 136 -2.26 -14.59 -1.38
CA ALA A 136 -2.01 -16.02 -1.66
C ALA A 136 -0.61 -16.24 -2.23
N VAL A 137 -0.19 -15.44 -3.22
CA VAL A 137 1.17 -15.52 -3.78
C VAL A 137 2.22 -15.27 -2.71
N LEU A 138 2.04 -14.25 -1.87
CA LEU A 138 2.96 -13.96 -0.77
C LEU A 138 3.02 -15.13 0.23
N ALA A 139 1.90 -15.74 0.57
CA ALA A 139 1.86 -16.87 1.49
C ALA A 139 2.63 -18.08 0.95
N VAL A 140 2.61 -18.30 -0.37
CA VAL A 140 3.35 -19.40 -1.02
C VAL A 140 4.84 -19.11 -1.17
N VAL A 141 5.19 -17.86 -1.51
CA VAL A 141 6.58 -17.46 -1.81
C VAL A 141 7.37 -17.12 -0.55
N SER A 142 6.69 -16.66 0.52
CA SER A 142 7.37 -16.30 1.76
C SER A 142 7.80 -17.54 2.53
N PRO A 143 9.09 -17.66 2.90
CA PRO A 143 9.53 -18.72 3.81
C PRO A 143 8.90 -18.53 5.17
N THR A 144 8.85 -19.62 5.94
CA THR A 144 8.25 -19.67 7.27
C THR A 144 8.86 -18.67 8.27
N SER A 145 10.09 -18.21 8.02
CA SER A 145 10.77 -17.20 8.86
C SER A 145 10.30 -15.76 8.64
N GLY A 146 9.57 -15.47 7.56
CA GLY A 146 9.12 -14.09 7.22
C GLY A 146 10.24 -13.10 6.85
N GLN A 147 11.51 -13.48 7.04
CA GLN A 147 12.68 -12.64 6.83
C GLN A 147 13.22 -12.77 5.39
N THR A 148 12.48 -12.26 4.41
CA THR A 148 12.98 -12.19 3.03
C THR A 148 13.02 -10.75 2.53
N PRO A 149 14.16 -10.05 2.68
CA PRO A 149 14.32 -8.71 2.14
C PRO A 149 14.07 -8.66 0.63
N ILE A 150 14.34 -9.75 -0.09
CA ILE A 150 14.11 -9.88 -1.54
C ILE A 150 12.64 -9.69 -1.89
N THR A 151 11.70 -10.25 -1.13
CA THR A 151 10.25 -10.10 -1.38
C THR A 151 9.82 -8.64 -1.20
N TYR A 152 10.31 -7.95 -0.18
CA TYR A 152 10.00 -6.54 0.03
C TYR A 152 10.60 -5.65 -1.06
N VAL A 153 11.83 -5.92 -1.48
CA VAL A 153 12.46 -5.21 -2.61
C VAL A 153 11.66 -5.43 -3.89
N ALA A 154 11.22 -6.65 -4.18
CA ALA A 154 10.41 -6.94 -5.37
C ALA A 154 9.09 -6.16 -5.35
N VAL A 155 8.39 -6.10 -4.21
CA VAL A 155 7.17 -5.28 -4.05
C VAL A 155 7.48 -3.79 -4.23
N GLY A 156 8.57 -3.29 -3.66
CA GLY A 156 9.02 -1.91 -3.82
C GLY A 156 9.28 -1.56 -5.29
N LEU A 157 10.01 -2.40 -5.99
CA LEU A 157 10.28 -2.22 -7.43
C LEU A 157 9.00 -2.27 -8.26
N MET A 158 8.05 -3.13 -7.93
CA MET A 158 6.74 -3.18 -8.59
C MET A 158 5.97 -1.87 -8.39
N LEU A 159 5.94 -1.32 -7.18
CA LEU A 159 5.27 -0.05 -6.90
C LEU A 159 5.94 1.12 -7.65
N VAL A 160 7.26 1.19 -7.65
CA VAL A 160 8.02 2.23 -8.36
C VAL A 160 7.84 2.10 -9.87
N SER A 161 7.91 0.89 -10.42
CA SER A 161 7.72 0.66 -11.86
C SER A 161 6.30 1.05 -12.30
N THR A 162 5.29 0.73 -11.50
CA THR A 162 3.90 1.17 -11.73
C THR A 162 3.78 2.69 -11.70
N ALA A 163 4.42 3.35 -10.74
CA ALA A 163 4.43 4.82 -10.65
C ALA A 163 5.08 5.47 -11.89
N LEU A 164 6.20 4.91 -12.34
CA LEU A 164 6.90 5.39 -13.53
C LEU A 164 6.11 5.14 -14.82
N TRP A 165 5.50 3.96 -14.94
CA TRP A 165 4.65 3.63 -16.08
C TRP A 165 3.45 4.57 -16.16
N TYR A 166 2.80 4.83 -15.05
CA TYR A 166 1.68 5.77 -14.95
C TYR A 166 2.07 7.18 -15.39
N ARG A 167 3.25 7.66 -14.99
CA ARG A 167 3.78 8.97 -15.41
C ARG A 167 4.12 9.06 -16.90
N ARG A 168 4.61 7.97 -17.49
CA ARG A 168 5.02 7.95 -18.91
C ARG A 168 3.85 7.85 -19.88
N HIS A 169 2.79 7.17 -19.47
CA HIS A 169 1.62 6.91 -20.33
C HIS A 169 0.48 7.91 -20.10
N GLN A 170 0.76 9.07 -19.50
CA GLN A 170 -0.20 10.16 -19.51
C GLN A 170 -0.41 10.65 -20.95
N PRO A 171 -1.63 10.53 -21.53
CA PRO A 171 -1.93 11.27 -22.73
C PRO A 171 -1.83 12.76 -22.41
N ASN A 172 -1.11 13.52 -23.24
CA ASN A 172 -0.95 14.98 -23.18
C ASN A 172 -2.28 15.75 -23.33
N ARG A 173 -3.40 15.26 -22.84
CA ARG A 173 -4.76 15.76 -23.07
C ARG A 173 -5.31 16.64 -21.93
N VAL A 174 -4.47 17.32 -21.18
CA VAL A 174 -4.98 18.36 -20.25
C VAL A 174 -4.13 19.63 -20.41
N ARG A 175 -4.04 20.12 -21.65
CA ARG A 175 -3.69 21.51 -21.94
C ARG A 175 -4.69 22.04 -22.96
N SER A 176 -5.89 22.28 -22.51
CA SER A 176 -6.82 23.21 -23.18
C SER A 176 -7.87 23.64 -22.15
#